data_301392ae91f344f59c2d11ff34b0e23b
#
_entry.id   301392ae91f344f59c2d11ff34b0e23b
#
_cell.length_a   1.000
_cell.length_b   1.000
_cell.length_c   1.000
_cell.angle_alpha   90.00
_cell.angle_beta   90.00
_cell.angle_gamma   90.00
#
_symmetry.space_group_name_H-M   'P 1'
#
loop_
_entity.id
_entity.type
_entity.pdbx_description
1 polymer ?
#
loop_
_entity_poly.entity_id
_entity_poly.type
_entity_poly.pdbx_seq_one_letter_code
_entity_poly.pdbx_strand_id
1 'polypeptide(L)'
;MGGFECADHLNAFGNRVDFLELTNHLQNIDSDYRNLAEFAISTVREGIRWSYVERIPYNYDFSVVKIMLQEAHRQGIQQVWDICHFGYPVDLTPLHPHFTGRFVGLCKAFVQMFKAEYPGETLIVTPINEVSFISWLGGDVRGTSPYGVHLGWEVKYALMRAYIAGVKAMKELMPGIYILSTEPLVNVIPPLNCSEDDKVSARNAHLNQFQSVDILTSAMCPELGGSPDLLDILGFNYYYNNQWIIGTGDFLKWANEDFDPRWKPFSQLLKDAYERYHKPVVLRL
;
A
#
# COMPACT_ATOMS: atom_id res chain seq x y z
N MET A 1 -2.22 10.83 12.56
CA MET A 1 -2.82 9.55 12.13
C MET A 1 -2.06 8.42 12.79
N GLY A 2 -2.75 7.41 13.30
CA GLY A 2 -2.17 6.16 13.79
C GLY A 2 -2.39 5.04 12.78
N GLY A 3 -1.99 3.80 13.14
CA GLY A 3 -2.25 2.64 12.33
C GLY A 3 -2.00 1.35 13.07
N PHE A 4 -2.67 0.30 12.66
CA PHE A 4 -2.39 -1.06 13.07
C PHE A 4 -1.78 -1.80 11.88
N GLU A 5 -0.69 -2.53 12.13
CA GLU A 5 -0.11 -3.34 11.07
C GLU A 5 -1.11 -4.43 10.67
N CYS A 6 -1.48 -4.45 9.41
CA CYS A 6 -2.60 -5.26 8.91
C CYS A 6 -2.23 -6.19 7.75
N ALA A 7 -0.93 -6.39 7.48
CA ALA A 7 -0.49 -7.33 6.45
C ALA A 7 -0.90 -8.77 6.81
N ASP A 8 -1.42 -9.50 5.82
CA ASP A 8 -1.87 -10.88 5.94
C ASP A 8 -1.26 -11.79 4.86
N HIS A 9 0.03 -11.62 4.58
CA HIS A 9 0.74 -12.27 3.46
C HIS A 9 1.26 -13.68 3.78
N LEU A 10 1.63 -14.41 2.75
CA LEU A 10 2.44 -15.62 2.87
C LEU A 10 3.92 -15.22 2.93
N ASN A 11 4.66 -15.68 3.93
CA ASN A 11 6.10 -15.42 4.03
C ASN A 11 6.92 -16.29 3.04
N ALA A 12 8.25 -16.12 3.04
CA ALA A 12 9.14 -16.86 2.14
C ALA A 12 9.07 -18.41 2.30
N PHE A 13 8.49 -18.89 3.39
CA PHE A 13 8.32 -20.33 3.69
C PHE A 13 6.90 -20.83 3.41
N GLY A 14 6.02 -19.97 2.86
CA GLY A 14 4.63 -20.31 2.58
C GLY A 14 3.69 -20.27 3.80
N ASN A 15 4.16 -19.78 4.95
CA ASN A 15 3.33 -19.63 6.13
C ASN A 15 2.56 -18.29 6.08
N ARG A 16 1.28 -18.31 6.44
CA ARG A 16 0.48 -17.10 6.59
C ARG A 16 0.96 -16.30 7.80
N VAL A 17 1.22 -15.02 7.60
CA VAL A 17 1.49 -14.04 8.65
C VAL A 17 0.30 -13.08 8.67
N ASP A 18 -0.39 -13.00 9.79
CA ASP A 18 -1.53 -12.09 10.02
C ASP A 18 -1.19 -11.18 11.19
N PHE A 19 -0.84 -9.93 10.90
CA PHE A 19 -0.38 -9.02 11.93
C PHE A 19 -1.50 -8.55 12.86
N LEU A 20 -2.75 -8.45 12.41
CA LEU A 20 -3.86 -8.10 13.31
C LEU A 20 -4.10 -9.18 14.37
N GLU A 21 -3.86 -10.45 14.03
CA GLU A 21 -3.92 -11.54 14.99
C GLU A 21 -2.66 -11.60 15.88
N LEU A 22 -1.47 -11.48 15.29
CA LEU A 22 -0.20 -11.53 16.01
C LEU A 22 -0.03 -10.41 17.04
N THR A 23 -0.58 -9.24 16.79
CA THR A 23 -0.59 -8.10 17.71
C THR A 23 -1.75 -8.14 18.69
N ASN A 24 -2.64 -9.13 18.59
CA ASN A 24 -3.90 -9.23 19.34
C ASN A 24 -4.85 -8.03 19.12
N HIS A 25 -4.70 -7.27 18.02
CA HIS A 25 -5.56 -6.13 17.75
C HIS A 25 -7.04 -6.54 17.66
N LEU A 26 -7.33 -7.69 17.04
CA LEU A 26 -8.71 -8.18 16.90
C LEU A 26 -9.43 -8.45 18.23
N GLN A 27 -8.68 -8.79 19.27
CA GLN A 27 -9.21 -8.99 20.64
C GLN A 27 -9.28 -7.69 21.45
N ASN A 28 -8.54 -6.66 21.03
CA ASN A 28 -8.36 -5.42 21.77
C ASN A 28 -8.89 -4.18 21.05
N ILE A 29 -9.70 -4.32 20.00
CA ILE A 29 -10.18 -3.23 19.14
C ILE A 29 -10.73 -2.04 19.98
N ASP A 30 -11.58 -2.30 20.97
CA ASP A 30 -12.13 -1.25 21.86
C ASP A 30 -11.03 -0.50 22.61
N SER A 31 -10.12 -1.22 23.27
CA SER A 31 -9.04 -0.61 24.05
C SER A 31 -8.02 0.11 23.17
N ASP A 32 -7.69 -0.45 22.02
CA ASP A 32 -6.73 0.13 21.08
C ASP A 32 -7.25 1.45 20.51
N TYR A 33 -8.51 1.51 20.12
CA TYR A 33 -9.12 2.75 19.64
C TYR A 33 -9.29 3.78 20.74
N ARG A 34 -9.63 3.37 21.97
CA ARG A 34 -9.68 4.27 23.13
C ARG A 34 -8.31 4.88 23.41
N ASN A 35 -7.25 4.08 23.36
CA ASN A 35 -5.88 4.56 23.51
C ASN A 35 -5.51 5.60 22.44
N LEU A 36 -5.90 5.40 21.19
CA LEU A 36 -5.71 6.43 20.15
C LEU A 36 -6.40 7.74 20.49
N ALA A 37 -7.64 7.68 20.99
CA ALA A 37 -8.41 8.87 21.37
C ALA A 37 -7.74 9.63 22.55
N GLU A 38 -7.13 8.93 23.52
CA GLU A 38 -6.37 9.54 24.61
C GLU A 38 -5.18 10.37 24.13
N PHE A 39 -4.56 9.98 22.99
CA PHE A 39 -3.49 10.73 22.34
C PHE A 39 -4.00 11.72 21.28
N ALA A 40 -5.29 12.01 21.24
CA ALA A 40 -5.94 12.85 20.24
C ALA A 40 -5.68 12.42 18.78
N ILE A 41 -5.51 11.11 18.56
CA ILE A 41 -5.37 10.53 17.23
C ILE A 41 -6.78 10.19 16.71
N SER A 42 -7.25 10.96 15.73
CA SER A 42 -8.60 10.86 15.16
C SER A 42 -8.69 10.13 13.83
N THR A 43 -7.57 9.66 13.31
CA THR A 43 -7.53 8.91 12.03
C THR A 43 -6.61 7.70 12.20
N VAL A 44 -7.06 6.53 11.76
CA VAL A 44 -6.33 5.27 11.87
C VAL A 44 -6.30 4.50 10.55
N ARG A 45 -5.20 3.81 10.30
CA ARG A 45 -5.06 2.84 9.22
C ARG A 45 -5.55 1.48 9.68
N GLU A 46 -6.35 0.81 8.84
CA GLU A 46 -6.88 -0.53 9.05
C GLU A 46 -6.81 -1.38 7.78
N GLY A 47 -6.86 -2.70 7.92
CA GLY A 47 -6.85 -3.62 6.79
C GLY A 47 -8.02 -4.59 6.76
N ILE A 48 -8.51 -4.85 5.56
CA ILE A 48 -9.61 -5.81 5.33
C ILE A 48 -9.16 -7.25 5.53
N ARG A 49 -7.90 -7.59 5.25
CA ARG A 49 -7.36 -8.97 5.18
C ARG A 49 -8.11 -9.80 4.15
N TRP A 50 -7.84 -9.54 2.89
CA TRP A 50 -8.53 -10.20 1.76
C TRP A 50 -8.55 -11.72 1.87
N SER A 51 -7.46 -12.34 2.34
CA SER A 51 -7.36 -13.80 2.48
C SER A 51 -8.38 -14.41 3.45
N TYR A 52 -8.85 -13.63 4.42
CA TYR A 52 -9.85 -14.05 5.41
C TYR A 52 -11.26 -13.69 4.98
N VAL A 53 -11.43 -12.53 4.35
CA VAL A 53 -12.75 -12.07 3.88
C VAL A 53 -13.27 -12.93 2.73
N GLU A 54 -12.41 -13.39 1.82
CA GLU A 54 -12.80 -14.20 0.67
C GLU A 54 -12.20 -15.61 0.75
N ARG A 55 -12.67 -16.44 1.67
CA ARG A 55 -12.26 -17.85 1.79
C ARG A 55 -12.82 -18.73 0.68
N ILE A 56 -13.93 -18.34 0.13
CA ILE A 56 -14.59 -18.97 -1.03
C ILE A 56 -14.70 -17.90 -2.11
N PRO A 57 -14.30 -18.17 -3.36
CA PRO A 57 -14.35 -17.19 -4.45
C PRO A 57 -15.68 -16.46 -4.54
N TYR A 58 -15.63 -15.11 -4.53
CA TYR A 58 -16.78 -14.20 -4.60
C TYR A 58 -17.78 -14.28 -3.43
N ASN A 59 -17.43 -14.96 -2.35
CA ASN A 59 -18.21 -14.97 -1.11
C ASN A 59 -17.45 -14.22 -0.03
N TYR A 60 -17.96 -13.05 0.39
CA TYR A 60 -17.27 -12.11 1.25
C TYR A 60 -17.86 -12.06 2.65
N ASP A 61 -17.05 -12.40 3.66
CA ASP A 61 -17.39 -12.29 5.08
C ASP A 61 -16.71 -11.04 5.68
N PHE A 62 -17.46 -9.97 5.84
CA PHE A 62 -17.01 -8.73 6.45
C PHE A 62 -17.33 -8.64 7.96
N SER A 63 -17.63 -9.73 8.64
CA SER A 63 -18.05 -9.70 10.05
C SER A 63 -17.04 -8.98 10.94
N VAL A 64 -15.74 -9.28 10.82
CA VAL A 64 -14.66 -8.62 11.57
C VAL A 64 -14.51 -7.15 11.17
N VAL A 65 -14.57 -6.86 9.88
CA VAL A 65 -14.48 -5.47 9.37
C VAL A 65 -15.62 -4.61 9.92
N LYS A 66 -16.83 -5.16 10.02
CA LYS A 66 -17.98 -4.45 10.62
C LYS A 66 -17.76 -4.15 12.10
N ILE A 67 -17.15 -5.05 12.87
CA ILE A 67 -16.81 -4.78 14.27
C ILE A 67 -15.82 -3.61 14.37
N MET A 68 -14.77 -3.59 13.53
CA MET A 68 -13.80 -2.51 13.48
C MET A 68 -14.44 -1.17 13.07
N LEU A 69 -15.35 -1.18 12.09
CA LEU A 69 -16.12 0.00 11.67
C LEU A 69 -17.01 0.53 12.79
N GLN A 70 -17.76 -0.34 13.47
CA GLN A 70 -18.64 0.03 14.57
C GLN A 70 -17.87 0.66 15.72
N GLU A 71 -16.74 0.07 16.08
CA GLU A 71 -15.92 0.58 17.17
C GLU A 71 -15.28 1.93 16.82
N ALA A 72 -14.74 2.09 15.61
CA ALA A 72 -14.20 3.36 15.15
C ALA A 72 -15.28 4.46 15.15
N HIS A 73 -16.47 4.15 14.66
CA HIS A 73 -17.60 5.08 14.66
C HIS A 73 -17.98 5.50 16.10
N ARG A 74 -18.03 4.54 17.04
CA ARG A 74 -18.31 4.80 18.45
C ARG A 74 -17.29 5.72 19.10
N GLN A 75 -16.02 5.64 18.69
CA GLN A 75 -14.91 6.45 19.21
C GLN A 75 -14.70 7.76 18.42
N GLY A 76 -15.44 8.00 17.34
CA GLY A 76 -15.27 9.17 16.48
C GLY A 76 -13.96 9.16 15.69
N ILE A 77 -13.46 7.97 15.33
CA ILE A 77 -12.20 7.77 14.61
C ILE A 77 -12.49 7.52 13.12
N GLN A 78 -11.88 8.31 12.24
CA GLN A 78 -11.88 8.08 10.80
C GLN A 78 -10.93 6.94 10.46
N GLN A 79 -11.40 5.94 9.73
CA GLN A 79 -10.55 4.85 9.22
C GLN A 79 -10.10 5.08 7.79
N VAL A 80 -8.86 4.67 7.49
CA VAL A 80 -8.29 4.55 6.15
C VAL A 80 -8.03 3.06 5.89
N TRP A 81 -8.73 2.49 4.92
CA TRP A 81 -8.79 1.05 4.72
C TRP A 81 -7.82 0.55 3.66
N ASP A 82 -6.92 -0.36 4.03
CA ASP A 82 -6.17 -1.16 3.06
C ASP A 82 -7.03 -2.32 2.59
N ILE A 83 -7.38 -2.33 1.31
CA ILE A 83 -8.17 -3.43 0.72
C ILE A 83 -7.29 -4.66 0.51
N CYS A 84 -6.03 -4.46 0.07
CA CYS A 84 -5.04 -5.53 -0.03
C CYS A 84 -3.71 -5.04 0.57
N HIS A 85 -3.32 -5.60 1.72
CA HIS A 85 -2.01 -5.37 2.34
C HIS A 85 -1.18 -6.65 2.26
N PHE A 86 -0.63 -6.91 1.06
CA PHE A 86 0.23 -8.04 0.68
C PHE A 86 -0.44 -9.42 0.71
N GLY A 87 -1.63 -9.55 1.31
CA GLY A 87 -2.35 -10.81 1.43
C GLY A 87 -3.49 -10.94 0.42
N TYR A 88 -3.64 -12.15 -0.12
CA TYR A 88 -4.77 -12.55 -0.97
C TYR A 88 -5.08 -14.03 -0.74
N PRO A 89 -6.25 -14.52 -1.18
CA PRO A 89 -6.63 -15.93 -1.04
C PRO A 89 -5.55 -16.88 -1.55
N VAL A 90 -5.40 -18.04 -0.90
CA VAL A 90 -4.31 -19.00 -1.16
C VAL A 90 -4.31 -19.59 -2.56
N ASP A 91 -5.46 -19.58 -3.22
CA ASP A 91 -5.66 -20.02 -4.61
C ASP A 91 -5.36 -18.92 -5.64
N LEU A 92 -4.96 -17.72 -5.19
CA LEU A 92 -4.63 -16.59 -6.05
C LEU A 92 -3.17 -16.19 -5.97
N THR A 93 -2.68 -15.68 -7.09
CA THR A 93 -1.46 -14.86 -7.16
C THR A 93 -1.74 -13.67 -8.07
N PRO A 94 -0.97 -12.59 -8.03
CA PRO A 94 -1.13 -11.47 -8.97
C PRO A 94 -1.12 -11.89 -10.44
N LEU A 95 -0.42 -12.97 -10.79
CA LEU A 95 -0.32 -13.50 -12.15
C LEU A 95 -1.48 -14.46 -12.51
N HIS A 96 -2.38 -14.77 -11.57
CA HIS A 96 -3.51 -15.65 -11.84
C HIS A 96 -4.55 -14.95 -12.73
N PRO A 97 -5.13 -15.63 -13.76
CA PRO A 97 -6.09 -15.01 -14.68
C PRO A 97 -7.31 -14.36 -14.00
N HIS A 98 -7.75 -14.90 -12.88
CA HIS A 98 -8.90 -14.38 -12.12
C HIS A 98 -8.55 -13.31 -11.08
N PHE A 99 -7.27 -12.96 -10.88
CA PHE A 99 -6.85 -12.02 -9.85
C PHE A 99 -7.58 -10.67 -9.96
N THR A 100 -7.53 -10.05 -11.14
CA THR A 100 -8.20 -8.76 -11.40
C THR A 100 -9.71 -8.84 -11.12
N GLY A 101 -10.38 -9.87 -11.63
CA GLY A 101 -11.84 -10.02 -11.45
C GLY A 101 -12.24 -10.20 -9.98
N ARG A 102 -11.48 -11.01 -9.22
CA ARG A 102 -11.73 -11.23 -7.79
C ARG A 102 -11.43 -9.99 -6.97
N PHE A 103 -10.34 -9.27 -7.27
CA PHE A 103 -10.04 -8.00 -6.61
C PHE A 103 -11.13 -6.95 -6.84
N VAL A 104 -11.61 -6.80 -8.07
CA VAL A 104 -12.75 -5.92 -8.39
C VAL A 104 -14.01 -6.33 -7.63
N GLY A 105 -14.27 -7.65 -7.52
CA GLY A 105 -15.39 -8.18 -6.73
C GLY A 105 -15.29 -7.79 -5.26
N LEU A 106 -14.12 -7.95 -4.64
CA LEU A 106 -13.84 -7.53 -3.27
C LEU A 106 -14.09 -6.03 -3.08
N CYS A 107 -13.51 -5.19 -3.96
CA CYS A 107 -13.68 -3.74 -3.92
C CYS A 107 -15.15 -3.33 -3.96
N LYS A 108 -15.93 -3.92 -4.89
CA LYS A 108 -17.37 -3.65 -5.00
C LYS A 108 -18.13 -4.07 -3.75
N ALA A 109 -17.88 -5.27 -3.26
CA ALA A 109 -18.57 -5.81 -2.09
C ALA A 109 -18.28 -4.97 -0.84
N PHE A 110 -17.03 -4.53 -0.64
CA PHE A 110 -16.64 -3.66 0.47
C PHE A 110 -17.35 -2.30 0.41
N VAL A 111 -17.32 -1.63 -0.74
CA VAL A 111 -18.00 -0.33 -0.91
C VAL A 111 -19.51 -0.46 -0.72
N GLN A 112 -20.13 -1.52 -1.23
CA GLN A 112 -21.57 -1.77 -1.06
C GLN A 112 -21.92 -1.98 0.42
N MET A 113 -21.14 -2.78 1.13
CA MET A 113 -21.31 -3.00 2.56
C MET A 113 -21.16 -1.69 3.34
N PHE A 114 -20.08 -0.92 3.08
CA PHE A 114 -19.85 0.36 3.75
C PHE A 114 -20.99 1.35 3.52
N LYS A 115 -21.45 1.52 2.29
CA LYS A 115 -22.59 2.42 1.95
C LYS A 115 -23.88 2.02 2.64
N ALA A 116 -24.11 0.73 2.83
CA ALA A 116 -25.32 0.23 3.50
C ALA A 116 -25.29 0.48 5.02
N GLU A 117 -24.12 0.31 5.65
CA GLU A 117 -23.95 0.48 7.10
C GLU A 117 -23.77 1.96 7.51
N TYR A 118 -23.09 2.75 6.67
CA TYR A 118 -22.69 4.14 6.95
C TYR A 118 -23.04 5.08 5.79
N PRO A 119 -24.35 5.27 5.50
CA PRO A 119 -24.79 6.11 4.38
C PRO A 119 -24.38 7.58 4.58
N GLY A 120 -23.69 8.14 3.58
CA GLY A 120 -23.25 9.53 3.59
C GLY A 120 -21.92 9.81 4.27
N GLU A 121 -21.29 8.79 4.87
CA GLU A 121 -19.95 8.94 5.46
C GLU A 121 -18.83 8.87 4.41
N THR A 122 -17.69 9.49 4.76
CA THR A 122 -16.50 9.50 3.92
C THR A 122 -15.77 8.18 4.01
N LEU A 123 -15.47 7.57 2.86
CA LEU A 123 -14.64 6.38 2.76
C LEU A 123 -13.29 6.73 2.12
N ILE A 124 -12.20 6.39 2.80
CA ILE A 124 -10.82 6.55 2.31
C ILE A 124 -10.20 5.15 2.20
N VAL A 125 -9.68 4.81 1.04
CA VAL A 125 -9.09 3.47 0.80
C VAL A 125 -7.72 3.53 0.14
N THR A 126 -6.86 2.60 0.52
CA THR A 126 -5.69 2.19 -0.25
C THR A 126 -6.02 0.86 -0.93
N PRO A 127 -6.21 0.85 -2.25
CA PRO A 127 -6.61 -0.38 -2.95
C PRO A 127 -5.60 -1.52 -2.78
N ILE A 128 -4.31 -1.26 -3.06
CA ILE A 128 -3.21 -2.20 -2.82
C ILE A 128 -2.05 -1.39 -2.21
N ASN A 129 -1.62 -1.79 -1.01
CA ASN A 129 -0.49 -1.14 -0.34
C ASN A 129 0.83 -1.51 -1.02
N GLU A 130 1.70 -0.53 -1.23
CA GLU A 130 3.08 -0.68 -1.71
C GLU A 130 3.24 -1.64 -2.90
N VAL A 131 2.59 -1.34 -4.01
CA VAL A 131 2.70 -2.15 -5.23
C VAL A 131 4.16 -2.36 -5.64
N SER A 132 5.01 -1.36 -5.48
CA SER A 132 6.44 -1.46 -5.82
C SER A 132 7.18 -2.44 -4.92
N PHE A 133 6.89 -2.44 -3.60
CA PHE A 133 7.50 -3.35 -2.65
C PHE A 133 7.05 -4.80 -2.86
N ILE A 134 5.73 -5.04 -2.96
CA ILE A 134 5.21 -6.39 -3.15
C ILE A 134 5.64 -6.99 -4.51
N SER A 135 5.80 -6.15 -5.53
CA SER A 135 6.30 -6.59 -6.84
C SER A 135 7.73 -7.08 -6.75
N TRP A 136 8.60 -6.38 -6.04
CA TRP A 136 9.97 -6.80 -5.77
C TRP A 136 10.00 -8.04 -4.86
N LEU A 137 9.29 -8.00 -3.71
CA LEU A 137 9.32 -9.08 -2.72
C LEU A 137 8.79 -10.40 -3.29
N GLY A 138 7.68 -10.36 -4.00
CA GLY A 138 7.02 -11.54 -4.57
C GLY A 138 7.51 -11.92 -5.97
N GLY A 139 7.93 -10.93 -6.77
CA GLY A 139 8.30 -11.13 -8.18
C GLY A 139 9.80 -11.35 -8.41
N ASP A 140 10.67 -10.76 -7.58
CA ASP A 140 12.12 -10.82 -7.85
C ASP A 140 12.91 -11.65 -6.84
N VAL A 141 12.51 -11.66 -5.55
CA VAL A 141 13.36 -12.24 -4.48
C VAL A 141 12.70 -13.40 -3.70
N ARG A 142 11.55 -13.91 -4.14
CA ARG A 142 10.84 -15.04 -3.52
C ARG A 142 10.47 -14.83 -2.05
N GLY A 143 10.29 -13.59 -1.61
CA GLY A 143 9.97 -13.29 -0.22
C GLY A 143 8.51 -13.54 0.15
N THR A 144 7.63 -13.58 -0.85
CA THR A 144 6.19 -13.87 -0.71
C THR A 144 5.63 -14.44 -2.02
N SER A 145 4.35 -14.87 -2.02
CA SER A 145 3.65 -15.24 -3.25
C SER A 145 3.67 -14.08 -4.26
N PRO A 146 3.93 -14.35 -5.57
CA PRO A 146 3.99 -15.63 -6.27
C PRO A 146 5.37 -16.34 -6.26
N TYR A 147 6.31 -15.96 -5.41
CA TYR A 147 7.65 -16.54 -5.27
C TYR A 147 8.47 -16.50 -6.57
N GLY A 148 8.30 -15.45 -7.35
CA GLY A 148 8.98 -15.24 -8.63
C GLY A 148 10.45 -14.86 -8.49
N VAL A 149 11.18 -14.99 -9.61
CA VAL A 149 12.54 -14.48 -9.79
C VAL A 149 12.57 -13.74 -11.11
N HIS A 150 13.00 -12.48 -11.09
CA HIS A 150 13.01 -11.60 -12.26
C HIS A 150 11.63 -11.42 -12.93
N LEU A 151 10.54 -11.50 -12.13
CA LEU A 151 9.16 -11.29 -12.53
C LEU A 151 8.53 -10.05 -11.88
N GLY A 152 9.34 -9.18 -11.27
CA GLY A 152 8.82 -8.00 -10.55
C GLY A 152 8.01 -7.07 -11.43
N TRP A 153 8.40 -6.91 -12.69
CA TRP A 153 7.64 -6.10 -13.63
C TRP A 153 6.28 -6.71 -13.97
N GLU A 154 6.24 -8.00 -14.28
CA GLU A 154 5.00 -8.73 -14.59
C GLU A 154 4.03 -8.70 -13.42
N VAL A 155 4.55 -8.87 -12.19
CA VAL A 155 3.77 -8.77 -10.96
C VAL A 155 3.23 -7.34 -10.79
N LYS A 156 4.08 -6.31 -10.95
CA LYS A 156 3.67 -4.90 -10.88
C LYS A 156 2.57 -4.58 -11.89
N TYR A 157 2.76 -4.96 -13.12
CA TYR A 157 1.80 -4.72 -14.20
C TYR A 157 0.44 -5.39 -13.91
N ALA A 158 0.46 -6.63 -13.41
CA ALA A 158 -0.75 -7.36 -13.05
C ALA A 158 -1.47 -6.73 -11.84
N LEU A 159 -0.72 -6.31 -10.81
CA LEU A 159 -1.26 -5.59 -9.66
C LEU A 159 -1.87 -4.26 -10.07
N MET A 160 -1.18 -3.47 -10.92
CA MET A 160 -1.69 -2.18 -11.37
C MET A 160 -2.92 -2.30 -12.26
N ARG A 161 -3.03 -3.34 -13.07
CA ARG A 161 -4.25 -3.66 -13.82
C ARG A 161 -5.43 -3.91 -12.87
N ALA A 162 -5.22 -4.70 -11.82
CA ALA A 162 -6.25 -4.95 -10.81
C ALA A 162 -6.59 -3.68 -10.01
N TYR A 163 -5.57 -2.92 -9.62
CA TYR A 163 -5.71 -1.64 -8.90
C TYR A 163 -6.61 -0.67 -9.66
N ILE A 164 -6.27 -0.37 -10.93
CA ILE A 164 -7.02 0.57 -11.77
C ILE A 164 -8.46 0.10 -11.98
N ALA A 165 -8.67 -1.19 -12.25
CA ALA A 165 -10.00 -1.75 -12.42
C ALA A 165 -10.82 -1.67 -11.12
N GLY A 166 -10.20 -1.96 -9.97
CA GLY A 166 -10.82 -1.84 -8.65
C GLY A 166 -11.21 -0.39 -8.31
N VAL A 167 -10.30 0.56 -8.54
CA VAL A 167 -10.57 1.99 -8.31
C VAL A 167 -11.74 2.50 -9.16
N LYS A 168 -11.75 2.18 -10.45
CA LYS A 168 -12.86 2.55 -11.35
C LYS A 168 -14.19 2.01 -10.82
N ALA A 169 -14.22 0.73 -10.45
CA ALA A 169 -15.42 0.09 -9.93
C ALA A 169 -15.90 0.70 -8.59
N MET A 170 -14.98 1.10 -7.72
CA MET A 170 -15.29 1.77 -6.46
C MET A 170 -15.82 3.18 -6.69
N LYS A 171 -15.16 3.99 -7.54
CA LYS A 171 -15.61 5.36 -7.87
C LYS A 171 -16.96 5.36 -8.61
N GLU A 172 -17.27 4.34 -9.43
CA GLU A 172 -18.58 4.16 -10.04
C GLU A 172 -19.69 3.94 -9.00
N LEU A 173 -19.43 3.12 -7.98
CA LEU A 173 -20.39 2.83 -6.90
C LEU A 173 -20.51 3.97 -5.87
N MET A 174 -19.41 4.68 -5.62
CA MET A 174 -19.31 5.75 -4.62
C MET A 174 -18.40 6.88 -5.17
N PRO A 175 -18.93 7.82 -5.96
CA PRO A 175 -18.13 8.89 -6.57
C PRO A 175 -17.35 9.75 -5.57
N GLY A 176 -17.81 9.85 -4.32
CA GLY A 176 -17.13 10.59 -3.24
C GLY A 176 -16.07 9.79 -2.47
N ILE A 177 -15.71 8.58 -2.90
CA ILE A 177 -14.62 7.81 -2.28
C ILE A 177 -13.28 8.47 -2.54
N TYR A 178 -12.42 8.52 -1.52
CA TYR A 178 -11.04 8.99 -1.66
C TYR A 178 -10.08 7.82 -1.85
N ILE A 179 -9.28 7.88 -2.91
CA ILE A 179 -8.23 6.90 -3.21
C ILE A 179 -6.89 7.44 -2.74
N LEU A 180 -6.31 6.77 -1.77
CA LEU A 180 -4.99 7.02 -1.23
C LEU A 180 -4.03 5.98 -1.78
N SER A 181 -3.10 6.37 -2.65
CA SER A 181 -2.05 5.48 -3.15
C SER A 181 -0.88 5.49 -2.20
N THR A 182 -0.50 4.33 -1.68
CA THR A 182 0.59 4.20 -0.70
C THR A 182 1.76 3.45 -1.30
N GLU A 183 2.95 4.09 -1.29
CA GLU A 183 4.21 3.54 -1.78
C GLU A 183 5.36 3.84 -0.81
N PRO A 184 6.47 3.09 -0.86
CA PRO A 184 7.67 3.46 -0.13
C PRO A 184 8.25 4.76 -0.69
N LEU A 185 8.69 5.67 0.18
CA LEU A 185 9.43 6.85 -0.21
C LEU A 185 10.91 6.62 0.02
N VAL A 186 11.72 6.68 -1.04
CA VAL A 186 13.12 6.26 -0.99
C VAL A 186 14.08 7.29 -1.60
N ASN A 187 15.35 7.23 -1.19
CA ASN A 187 16.46 7.92 -1.85
C ASN A 187 17.55 6.90 -2.17
N VAL A 188 17.71 6.59 -3.45
CA VAL A 188 18.74 5.65 -3.93
C VAL A 188 19.83 6.44 -4.62
N ILE A 189 21.07 6.23 -4.19
CA ILE A 189 22.23 6.94 -4.70
C ILE A 189 23.33 5.97 -5.15
N PRO A 190 24.22 6.39 -6.05
CA PRO A 190 25.36 5.58 -6.46
C PRO A 190 26.48 5.58 -5.40
N PRO A 191 27.40 4.59 -5.43
CA PRO A 191 28.63 4.64 -4.64
C PRO A 191 29.48 5.88 -4.94
N LEU A 192 30.39 6.22 -4.02
CA LEU A 192 31.43 7.21 -4.31
C LEU A 192 32.39 6.64 -5.36
N ASN A 193 32.88 7.47 -6.25
CA ASN A 193 33.80 7.08 -7.35
C ASN A 193 33.22 5.98 -8.27
N CYS A 194 31.93 6.05 -8.52
CA CYS A 194 31.18 5.10 -9.34
C CYS A 194 31.33 5.34 -10.85
N SER A 195 31.00 4.33 -11.65
CA SER A 195 30.87 4.43 -13.11
C SER A 195 29.60 5.21 -13.53
N GLU A 196 29.50 5.56 -14.81
CA GLU A 196 28.26 6.13 -15.35
C GLU A 196 27.10 5.12 -15.29
N ASP A 197 27.38 3.83 -15.46
CA ASP A 197 26.39 2.77 -15.35
C ASP A 197 25.81 2.68 -13.92
N ASP A 198 26.64 2.86 -12.88
CA ASP A 198 26.17 2.92 -11.49
C ASP A 198 25.24 4.11 -11.26
N LYS A 199 25.56 5.28 -11.83
CA LYS A 199 24.71 6.48 -11.74
C LYS A 199 23.35 6.25 -12.42
N VAL A 200 23.36 5.64 -13.61
CA VAL A 200 22.13 5.30 -14.34
C VAL A 200 21.31 4.29 -13.53
N SER A 201 21.95 3.26 -12.98
CA SER A 201 21.31 2.24 -12.16
C SER A 201 20.67 2.84 -10.90
N ALA A 202 21.40 3.70 -10.18
CA ALA A 202 20.89 4.40 -9.00
C ALA A 202 19.70 5.30 -9.34
N ARG A 203 19.79 6.07 -10.44
CA ARG A 203 18.68 6.91 -10.91
C ARG A 203 17.45 6.08 -11.24
N ASN A 204 17.60 4.98 -11.96
CA ASN A 204 16.48 4.09 -12.31
C ASN A 204 15.84 3.50 -11.05
N ALA A 205 16.66 2.98 -10.11
CA ALA A 205 16.18 2.45 -8.85
C ALA A 205 15.44 3.52 -8.02
N HIS A 206 15.95 4.76 -7.99
CA HIS A 206 15.28 5.89 -7.34
C HIS A 206 13.93 6.22 -7.98
N LEU A 207 13.83 6.19 -9.31
CA LEU A 207 12.61 6.52 -10.04
C LEU A 207 11.56 5.39 -10.00
N ASN A 208 11.97 4.15 -9.74
CA ASN A 208 11.07 3.00 -9.67
C ASN A 208 9.99 3.16 -8.59
N GLN A 209 10.23 3.95 -7.55
CA GLN A 209 9.25 4.26 -6.49
C GLN A 209 7.99 4.97 -7.03
N PHE A 210 8.10 5.66 -8.16
CA PHE A 210 6.99 6.41 -8.76
C PHE A 210 6.19 5.63 -9.81
N GLN A 211 6.68 4.47 -10.26
CA GLN A 211 6.09 3.73 -11.38
C GLN A 211 4.62 3.36 -11.17
N SER A 212 4.23 2.93 -9.98
CA SER A 212 2.83 2.56 -9.69
C SER A 212 1.90 3.77 -9.78
N VAL A 213 2.33 4.93 -9.28
CA VAL A 213 1.57 6.18 -9.38
C VAL A 213 1.58 6.70 -10.84
N ASP A 214 2.71 6.59 -11.56
CA ASP A 214 2.78 6.94 -12.97
C ASP A 214 1.84 6.06 -13.83
N ILE A 215 1.71 4.78 -13.51
CA ILE A 215 0.75 3.87 -14.16
C ILE A 215 -0.69 4.25 -13.79
N LEU A 216 -0.97 4.52 -12.50
CA LEU A 216 -2.30 4.92 -12.04
C LEU A 216 -2.76 6.21 -12.72
N THR A 217 -1.86 7.16 -12.94
CA THR A 217 -2.15 8.46 -13.56
C THR A 217 -2.00 8.47 -15.08
N SER A 218 -1.70 7.32 -15.69
CA SER A 218 -1.52 7.15 -17.17
C SER A 218 -0.26 7.81 -17.75
N ALA A 219 0.68 8.23 -16.90
CA ALA A 219 2.00 8.68 -17.37
C ALA A 219 2.88 7.52 -17.87
N MET A 220 2.55 6.28 -17.43
CA MET A 220 3.16 5.03 -17.86
C MET A 220 2.05 4.01 -18.12
N CYS A 221 2.23 3.08 -19.07
CA CYS A 221 1.29 2.01 -19.44
C CYS A 221 -0.17 2.53 -19.66
N PRO A 222 -0.39 3.51 -20.56
CA PRO A 222 -1.72 4.12 -20.76
C PRO A 222 -2.79 3.11 -21.19
N GLU A 223 -2.38 1.97 -21.76
CA GLU A 223 -3.27 0.88 -22.14
C GLU A 223 -4.01 0.23 -20.96
N LEU A 224 -3.52 0.40 -19.73
CA LEU A 224 -4.22 -0.03 -18.52
C LEU A 224 -5.37 0.90 -18.15
N GLY A 225 -5.45 2.06 -18.80
CA GLY A 225 -6.56 3.00 -18.63
C GLY A 225 -6.52 3.78 -17.31
N GLY A 226 -5.32 4.04 -16.79
CA GLY A 226 -5.12 4.99 -15.68
C GLY A 226 -5.61 6.39 -16.03
N SER A 227 -5.77 7.24 -15.03
CA SER A 227 -6.11 8.66 -15.18
C SER A 227 -5.73 9.42 -13.90
N PRO A 228 -5.34 10.72 -13.97
CA PRO A 228 -5.09 11.54 -12.79
C PRO A 228 -6.27 11.63 -11.82
N ASP A 229 -7.51 11.43 -12.30
CA ASP A 229 -8.74 11.45 -11.49
C ASP A 229 -8.91 10.19 -10.62
N LEU A 230 -8.12 9.16 -10.87
CA LEU A 230 -8.13 7.94 -10.05
C LEU A 230 -7.29 8.08 -8.77
N LEU A 231 -6.51 9.14 -8.64
CA LEU A 231 -5.66 9.44 -7.48
C LEU A 231 -6.15 10.69 -6.76
N ASP A 232 -6.49 10.57 -5.47
CA ASP A 232 -6.91 11.70 -4.64
C ASP A 232 -5.79 12.14 -3.68
N ILE A 233 -5.09 11.20 -3.04
CA ILE A 233 -4.09 11.43 -2.02
C ILE A 233 -2.86 10.54 -2.27
N LEU A 234 -1.66 11.11 -2.08
CA LEU A 234 -0.40 10.36 -2.04
C LEU A 234 -0.08 9.97 -0.61
N GLY A 235 0.10 8.68 -0.35
CA GLY A 235 0.58 8.14 0.91
C GLY A 235 2.00 7.60 0.77
N PHE A 236 2.84 7.83 1.79
CA PHE A 236 4.18 7.29 1.80
C PHE A 236 4.48 6.59 3.11
N ASN A 237 5.04 5.38 3.01
CA ASN A 237 5.71 4.70 4.10
C ASN A 237 7.19 5.07 4.07
N TYR A 238 7.75 5.45 5.22
CA TYR A 238 9.14 5.85 5.33
C TYR A 238 9.76 5.34 6.62
N TYR A 239 10.87 4.64 6.48
CA TYR A 239 11.63 4.07 7.58
C TYR A 239 13.07 4.56 7.55
N TYR A 240 13.82 4.36 8.63
CA TYR A 240 15.21 4.79 8.78
C TYR A 240 16.15 4.25 7.68
N ASN A 241 15.80 3.14 7.05
CA ASN A 241 16.58 2.47 6.00
C ASN A 241 16.10 2.76 4.58
N ASN A 242 15.21 3.72 4.38
CA ASN A 242 14.68 4.06 3.05
C ASN A 242 15.65 4.92 2.19
N GLN A 243 16.87 5.14 2.67
CA GLN A 243 17.90 5.79 1.88
C GLN A 243 19.15 4.91 1.85
N TRP A 244 19.60 4.51 0.66
CA TRP A 244 20.71 3.56 0.53
C TRP A 244 21.58 3.79 -0.70
N ILE A 245 22.74 3.14 -0.70
CA ILE A 245 23.71 3.12 -1.80
C ILE A 245 23.44 1.86 -2.63
N ILE A 246 23.15 2.03 -3.93
CA ILE A 246 22.86 0.89 -4.80
C ILE A 246 24.06 -0.06 -4.88
N GLY A 247 23.79 -1.37 -4.87
CA GLY A 247 24.79 -2.42 -5.06
C GLY A 247 25.66 -2.74 -3.84
N THR A 248 25.61 -1.95 -2.75
CA THR A 248 26.43 -2.20 -1.54
C THR A 248 25.64 -2.81 -0.39
N GLY A 249 24.34 -2.56 -0.32
CA GLY A 249 23.49 -2.87 0.84
C GLY A 249 23.64 -1.90 2.00
N ASP A 250 24.43 -0.83 1.86
CA ASP A 250 24.65 0.17 2.90
C ASP A 250 23.52 1.20 2.90
N PHE A 251 23.00 1.51 4.08
CA PHE A 251 22.08 2.63 4.29
C PHE A 251 22.82 3.94 4.52
N LEU A 252 22.23 5.05 4.06
CA LEU A 252 22.76 6.37 4.32
C LEU A 252 22.60 6.70 5.81
N LYS A 253 23.69 7.06 6.45
CA LYS A 253 23.70 7.45 7.85
C LYS A 253 23.20 8.89 7.98
N TRP A 254 22.25 9.12 8.87
CA TRP A 254 21.54 10.39 9.03
C TRP A 254 21.84 11.10 10.35
N ALA A 255 22.66 10.48 11.23
CA ALA A 255 22.97 11.01 12.55
C ALA A 255 24.44 10.79 12.91
N ASN A 256 24.94 11.60 13.86
CA ASN A 256 26.27 11.53 14.45
C ASN A 256 27.42 11.83 13.48
N GLU A 257 28.64 11.44 13.87
CA GLU A 257 29.88 11.68 13.15
C GLU A 257 29.93 10.99 11.78
N ASP A 258 29.10 9.97 11.59
CA ASP A 258 28.98 9.18 10.35
C ASP A 258 27.95 9.73 9.35
N PHE A 259 27.45 10.95 9.54
CA PHE A 259 26.44 11.54 8.65
C PHE A 259 26.94 11.58 7.19
N ASP A 260 26.15 10.99 6.29
CA ASP A 260 26.40 11.07 4.84
C ASP A 260 25.72 12.33 4.28
N PRO A 261 26.47 13.29 3.70
CA PRO A 261 25.90 14.54 3.18
C PRO A 261 24.94 14.35 2.00
N ARG A 262 24.87 13.15 1.43
CA ARG A 262 23.94 12.79 0.36
C ARG A 262 22.57 12.33 0.89
N TRP A 263 22.46 12.17 2.22
CA TRP A 263 21.17 11.92 2.87
C TRP A 263 20.25 13.13 2.67
N LYS A 264 19.03 12.88 2.22
CA LYS A 264 18.02 13.93 2.02
C LYS A 264 17.10 14.03 3.23
N PRO A 265 16.78 15.24 3.71
CA PRO A 265 15.72 15.44 4.69
C PRO A 265 14.41 14.83 4.17
N PHE A 266 13.65 14.17 5.06
CA PHE A 266 12.37 13.57 4.71
C PHE A 266 11.41 14.59 4.07
N SER A 267 11.38 15.82 4.57
CA SER A 267 10.62 16.94 3.99
C SER A 267 10.95 17.22 2.52
N GLN A 268 12.22 17.03 2.12
CA GLN A 268 12.63 17.21 0.73
C GLN A 268 12.09 16.08 -0.15
N LEU A 269 12.11 14.83 0.33
CA LEU A 269 11.56 13.70 -0.40
C LEU A 269 10.04 13.84 -0.61
N LEU A 270 9.31 14.34 0.41
CA LEU A 270 7.88 14.65 0.29
C LEU A 270 7.62 15.76 -0.72
N LYS A 271 8.46 16.79 -0.72
CA LYS A 271 8.37 17.90 -1.67
C LYS A 271 8.62 17.42 -3.10
N ASP A 272 9.65 16.61 -3.33
CA ASP A 272 9.96 16.03 -4.64
C ASP A 272 8.74 15.24 -5.20
N ALA A 273 8.05 14.47 -4.34
CA ALA A 273 6.84 13.73 -4.70
C ALA A 273 5.64 14.65 -4.97
N TYR A 274 5.45 15.68 -4.13
CA TYR A 274 4.40 16.68 -4.34
C TYR A 274 4.57 17.42 -5.66
N GLU A 275 5.78 17.88 -5.97
CA GLU A 275 6.10 18.61 -7.21
C GLU A 275 5.85 17.75 -8.46
N ARG A 276 5.94 16.41 -8.34
CA ARG A 276 5.68 15.49 -9.45
C ARG A 276 4.19 15.33 -9.77
N TYR A 277 3.32 15.28 -8.75
CA TYR A 277 1.91 14.90 -8.94
C TYR A 277 0.91 15.97 -8.55
N HIS A 278 1.30 16.99 -7.78
CA HIS A 278 0.44 18.07 -7.27
C HIS A 278 -0.81 17.54 -6.53
N LYS A 279 -0.67 16.46 -5.77
CA LYS A 279 -1.73 15.89 -4.93
C LYS A 279 -1.40 16.06 -3.45
N PRO A 280 -2.40 16.12 -2.56
CA PRO A 280 -2.16 16.07 -1.12
C PRO A 280 -1.27 14.90 -0.74
N VAL A 281 -0.34 15.14 0.19
CA VAL A 281 0.64 14.13 0.62
C VAL A 281 0.43 13.83 2.10
N VAL A 282 0.41 12.54 2.47
CA VAL A 282 0.35 12.08 3.85
C VAL A 282 1.48 11.11 4.15
N LEU A 283 2.06 11.23 5.35
CA LEU A 283 2.92 10.18 5.88
C LEU A 283 2.01 9.09 6.46
N ARG A 284 2.28 7.88 6.05
CA ARG A 284 1.57 6.69 6.50
C ARG A 284 2.57 5.72 7.11
N LEU A 285 2.36 5.36 8.34
CA LEU A 285 3.20 4.41 9.08
C LEU A 285 2.53 3.05 9.14
#